data_e4214fafa55af224c9065850a80ac40b
#
_entry.id   e4214fafa55af224c9065850a80ac40b
#
_cell.length_a   1.000
_cell.length_b   1.000
_cell.length_c   1.000
_cell.angle_alpha   90.00
_cell.angle_beta   90.00
_cell.angle_gamma   90.00
#
_symmetry.space_group_name_H-M   'P 1'
#
loop_
_entity.id
_entity.type
_entity.pdbx_description
1 polymer ?
#
loop_
_entity_poly.entity_id
_entity_poly.type
_entity_poly.pdbx_seq_one_letter_code
_entity_poly.pdbx_strand_id
1 'polypeptide(L)'
;RVVDKHQADALIDELVERAATAADDASVPPVYVIGFGLERWRSDTTKIKTLFANGPLAGIHLLGWWNKYSSFKAMVGLGGDNNFDIRIAMHLDHSSAREAFKQPILRWTPQDNRALVWDSATMSNPQLVVPYSRIS
;
A
#
# COMPACT_ATOMS: atom_id res chain seq x y z
N ARG A 1 -9.74 -8.58 13.77
CA ARG A 1 -9.62 -9.98 13.28
C ARG A 1 -8.24 -10.19 12.69
N VAL A 2 -7.57 -11.27 13.05
CA VAL A 2 -6.31 -11.71 12.43
C VAL A 2 -6.59 -12.89 11.53
N VAL A 3 -6.06 -12.86 10.32
CA VAL A 3 -6.21 -13.94 9.33
C VAL A 3 -4.83 -14.39 8.84
N ASP A 4 -4.69 -15.68 8.62
CA ASP A 4 -3.51 -16.23 7.97
C ASP A 4 -3.68 -16.28 6.44
N LYS A 5 -2.63 -16.75 5.75
CA LYS A 5 -2.65 -16.84 4.28
C LYS A 5 -3.75 -17.74 3.70
N HIS A 6 -4.26 -18.69 4.47
CA HIS A 6 -5.32 -19.62 4.01
C HIS A 6 -6.71 -19.02 4.17
N GLN A 7 -6.85 -18.06 5.07
CA GLN A 7 -8.08 -17.31 5.31
C GLN A 7 -8.15 -16.01 4.51
N ALA A 8 -7.02 -15.61 3.90
CA ALA A 8 -6.91 -14.33 3.21
C ALA A 8 -7.84 -14.24 2.00
N ASP A 9 -8.00 -15.33 1.25
CA ASP A 9 -8.91 -15.36 0.08
C ASP A 9 -10.37 -15.12 0.47
N ALA A 10 -10.83 -15.79 1.52
CA ALA A 10 -12.18 -15.59 2.03
C ALA A 10 -12.40 -14.16 2.56
N LEU A 11 -11.37 -13.57 3.20
CA LEU A 11 -11.45 -12.18 3.64
C LEU A 11 -11.54 -11.22 2.44
N ILE A 12 -10.77 -11.46 1.37
CA ILE A 12 -10.84 -10.62 0.17
C ILE A 12 -12.21 -10.72 -0.50
N ASP A 13 -12.78 -11.91 -0.59
CA ASP A 13 -14.12 -12.10 -1.14
C ASP A 13 -15.16 -11.30 -0.34
N GLU A 14 -15.11 -11.39 0.98
CA GLU A 14 -15.93 -10.60 1.89
C GLU A 14 -15.77 -9.08 1.65
N LEU A 15 -14.55 -8.62 1.51
CA LEU A 15 -14.25 -7.18 1.30
C LEU A 15 -14.66 -6.69 -0.09
N VAL A 16 -14.49 -7.49 -1.14
CA VAL A 16 -14.93 -7.17 -2.50
C VAL A 16 -16.44 -7.08 -2.57
N GLU A 17 -17.16 -8.04 -1.96
CA GLU A 17 -18.61 -8.01 -1.86
C GLU A 17 -19.09 -6.77 -1.10
N ARG A 18 -18.44 -6.45 0.02
CA ARG A 18 -18.71 -5.22 0.76
C ARG A 18 -18.47 -3.98 -0.08
N ALA A 19 -17.36 -3.91 -0.82
CA ALA A 19 -17.08 -2.78 -1.69
C ALA A 19 -18.14 -2.58 -2.77
N ALA A 20 -18.73 -3.68 -3.27
CA ALA A 20 -19.79 -3.63 -4.27
C ALA A 20 -21.15 -3.17 -3.70
N THR A 21 -21.41 -3.44 -2.42
CA THR A 21 -22.71 -3.17 -1.79
C THR A 21 -22.75 -1.91 -0.95
N ALA A 22 -21.62 -1.46 -0.39
CA ALA A 22 -21.52 -0.34 0.54
C ALA A 22 -21.06 0.96 -0.12
N ALA A 23 -20.88 0.99 -1.43
CA ALA A 23 -20.55 2.22 -2.15
C ALA A 23 -21.66 3.27 -1.87
N ASP A 24 -21.26 4.41 -1.29
CA ASP A 24 -22.12 5.54 -0.92
C ASP A 24 -22.95 5.41 0.39
N ASP A 25 -22.79 4.34 1.19
CA ASP A 25 -23.44 4.28 2.50
C ASP A 25 -22.52 4.77 3.62
N ALA A 26 -22.63 6.06 3.94
CA ALA A 26 -21.87 6.70 5.02
C ALA A 26 -22.20 6.16 6.43
N SER A 27 -23.21 5.32 6.58
CA SER A 27 -23.56 4.70 7.86
C SER A 27 -22.73 3.47 8.18
N VAL A 28 -22.01 2.92 7.18
CA VAL A 28 -21.19 1.73 7.34
C VAL A 28 -19.82 2.11 7.92
N PRO A 29 -19.41 1.56 9.09
CA PRO A 29 -18.13 1.90 9.71
C PRO A 29 -16.94 1.57 8.78
N PRO A 30 -15.87 2.39 8.76
CA PRO A 30 -14.70 2.10 7.95
C PRO A 30 -14.00 0.81 8.41
N VAL A 31 -13.39 0.11 7.46
CA VAL A 31 -12.57 -1.08 7.70
C VAL A 31 -11.13 -0.77 7.33
N TYR A 32 -10.22 -1.05 8.25
CA TYR A 32 -8.78 -0.95 8.02
C TYR A 32 -8.19 -2.35 7.88
N VAL A 33 -7.58 -2.62 6.74
CA VAL A 33 -6.90 -3.88 6.44
C VAL A 33 -5.40 -3.64 6.50
N ILE A 34 -4.70 -4.39 7.36
CA ILE A 34 -3.24 -4.30 7.47
C ILE A 34 -2.65 -5.62 6.99
N GLY A 35 -1.88 -5.55 5.91
CA GLY A 35 -1.26 -6.71 5.27
C GLY A 35 0.27 -6.66 5.32
N PHE A 36 0.90 -7.71 5.86
CA PHE A 36 2.35 -7.86 5.90
C PHE A 36 2.83 -8.94 4.96
N GLY A 37 3.91 -8.65 4.21
CA GLY A 37 4.51 -9.62 3.29
C GLY A 37 3.55 -10.01 2.17
N LEU A 38 2.83 -9.04 1.61
CA LEU A 38 1.78 -9.24 0.62
C LEU A 38 2.29 -9.93 -0.65
N GLU A 39 3.58 -9.90 -0.94
CA GLU A 39 4.20 -10.65 -2.03
C GLU A 39 4.06 -12.18 -1.89
N ARG A 40 3.76 -12.66 -0.70
CA ARG A 40 3.53 -14.09 -0.44
C ARG A 40 2.10 -14.53 -0.70
N TRP A 41 1.25 -13.56 -0.88
CA TRP A 41 -0.15 -13.80 -1.14
C TRP A 41 -0.38 -14.07 -2.63
N ARG A 42 -0.94 -15.22 -2.94
CA ARG A 42 -1.11 -15.72 -4.31
C ARG A 42 -2.57 -15.76 -4.76
N SER A 43 -3.40 -14.96 -4.14
CA SER A 43 -4.82 -14.88 -4.48
C SER A 43 -5.08 -14.28 -5.84
N ASP A 44 -6.32 -14.33 -6.26
CA ASP A 44 -6.79 -13.69 -7.49
C ASP A 44 -6.42 -12.19 -7.50
N THR A 45 -5.42 -11.85 -8.30
CA THR A 45 -4.93 -10.48 -8.42
C THR A 45 -5.98 -9.51 -8.95
N THR A 46 -7.02 -10.01 -9.64
CA THR A 46 -8.11 -9.19 -10.16
C THR A 46 -8.96 -8.66 -9.01
N LYS A 47 -9.34 -9.53 -8.07
CA LYS A 47 -10.09 -9.15 -6.87
C LYS A 47 -9.33 -8.13 -6.02
N ILE A 48 -8.02 -8.35 -5.85
CA ILE A 48 -7.16 -7.42 -5.10
C ILE A 48 -7.10 -6.05 -5.77
N LYS A 49 -6.91 -5.99 -7.09
CA LYS A 49 -6.90 -4.74 -7.85
C LYS A 49 -8.23 -4.00 -7.76
N THR A 50 -9.34 -4.73 -7.83
CA THR A 50 -10.67 -4.17 -7.66
C THR A 50 -10.82 -3.55 -6.26
N LEU A 51 -10.32 -4.25 -5.23
CA LEU A 51 -10.36 -3.74 -3.87
C LEU A 51 -9.49 -2.49 -3.69
N PHE A 52 -8.30 -2.42 -4.31
CA PHE A 52 -7.47 -1.21 -4.26
C PHE A 52 -8.13 -0.02 -4.94
N ALA A 53 -8.84 -0.24 -6.04
CA ALA A 53 -9.50 0.84 -6.79
C ALA A 53 -10.79 1.31 -6.12
N ASN A 54 -11.63 0.39 -5.65
CA ASN A 54 -12.99 0.68 -5.21
C ASN A 54 -13.16 0.66 -3.69
N GLY A 55 -12.25 0.00 -2.97
CA GLY A 55 -12.31 -0.11 -1.50
C GLY A 55 -12.43 1.23 -0.78
N PRO A 56 -11.61 2.24 -1.10
CA PRO A 56 -11.68 3.54 -0.43
C PRO A 56 -13.06 4.20 -0.52
N LEU A 57 -13.76 4.06 -1.64
CA LEU A 57 -15.12 4.58 -1.82
C LEU A 57 -16.16 3.89 -0.91
N ALA A 58 -15.89 2.64 -0.53
CA ALA A 58 -16.70 1.86 0.40
C ALA A 58 -16.16 1.89 1.85
N GLY A 59 -15.28 2.84 2.17
CA GLY A 59 -14.66 2.97 3.48
C GLY A 59 -13.70 1.84 3.85
N ILE A 60 -13.12 1.14 2.86
CA ILE A 60 -12.12 0.09 3.08
C ILE A 60 -10.75 0.65 2.78
N HIS A 61 -9.90 0.73 3.78
CA HIS A 61 -8.55 1.30 3.70
C HIS A 61 -7.51 0.21 3.87
N LEU A 62 -6.53 0.12 2.97
CA LEU A 62 -5.46 -0.86 3.01
C LEU A 62 -4.13 -0.21 3.40
N LEU A 63 -3.47 -0.78 4.41
CA LEU A 63 -2.06 -0.56 4.71
C LEU A 63 -1.30 -1.83 4.30
N GLY A 64 -0.53 -1.74 3.24
CA GLY A 64 0.21 -2.88 2.68
C GLY A 64 1.72 -2.77 2.90
N TRP A 65 2.35 -3.88 3.24
CA TRP A 65 3.79 -4.00 3.33
C TRP A 65 4.31 -5.03 2.32
N TRP A 66 5.26 -4.60 1.49
CA TRP A 66 5.98 -5.44 0.52
C TRP A 66 7.48 -5.35 0.77
N ASN A 67 8.16 -6.49 0.76
CA ASN A 67 9.62 -6.51 0.93
C ASN A 67 10.36 -6.10 -0.35
N LYS A 68 9.70 -6.15 -1.50
CA LYS A 68 10.28 -5.79 -2.81
C LYS A 68 9.34 -4.89 -3.59
N TYR A 69 9.87 -3.81 -4.14
CA TYR A 69 9.10 -2.91 -4.99
C TYR A 69 8.57 -3.59 -6.26
N SER A 70 9.36 -4.50 -6.86
CA SER A 70 8.91 -5.30 -8.01
C SER A 70 7.69 -6.16 -7.70
N SER A 71 7.60 -6.70 -6.49
CA SER A 71 6.43 -7.48 -6.05
C SER A 71 5.19 -6.61 -5.86
N PHE A 72 5.37 -5.41 -5.31
CA PHE A 72 4.31 -4.41 -5.25
C PHE A 72 3.79 -4.10 -6.67
N LYS A 73 4.67 -3.75 -7.60
CA LYS A 73 4.28 -3.45 -9.01
C LYS A 73 3.55 -4.61 -9.68
N ALA A 74 4.03 -5.83 -9.49
CA ALA A 74 3.38 -7.02 -10.05
C ALA A 74 1.95 -7.20 -9.50
N MET A 75 1.74 -6.93 -8.22
CA MET A 75 0.44 -7.07 -7.57
C MET A 75 -0.54 -5.97 -7.99
N VAL A 76 -0.11 -4.70 -7.97
CA VAL A 76 -1.01 -3.59 -8.29
C VAL A 76 -1.25 -3.43 -9.79
N GLY A 77 -0.30 -3.87 -10.62
CA GLY A 77 -0.36 -3.73 -12.08
C GLY A 77 -0.08 -2.31 -12.58
N LEU A 78 -0.21 -2.14 -13.89
CA LEU A 78 0.06 -0.85 -14.54
C LEU A 78 -0.91 0.22 -14.03
N GLY A 79 -0.37 1.31 -13.49
CA GLY A 79 -1.15 2.43 -12.95
C GLY A 79 -1.85 2.16 -11.63
N GLY A 80 -1.84 0.91 -11.10
CA GLY A 80 -2.48 0.57 -9.85
C GLY A 80 -1.83 1.20 -8.62
N ASP A 81 -0.59 1.65 -8.76
CA ASP A 81 0.11 2.43 -7.73
C ASP A 81 -0.53 3.81 -7.46
N ASN A 82 -1.35 4.33 -8.37
CA ASN A 82 -2.10 5.56 -8.18
C ASN A 82 -3.19 5.46 -7.09
N ASN A 83 -3.57 4.24 -6.72
CA ASN A 83 -4.53 4.00 -5.65
C ASN A 83 -3.90 4.12 -4.23
N PHE A 84 -2.61 4.44 -4.15
CA PHE A 84 -1.89 4.58 -2.89
C PHE A 84 -1.38 6.01 -2.73
N ASP A 85 -2.08 6.82 -1.96
CA ASP A 85 -1.73 8.21 -1.72
C ASP A 85 -0.49 8.34 -0.84
N ILE A 86 -0.40 7.52 0.21
CA ILE A 86 0.72 7.53 1.13
C ILE A 86 1.68 6.38 0.80
N ARG A 87 2.95 6.72 0.61
CA ARG A 87 4.03 5.77 0.32
C ARG A 87 5.18 5.99 1.29
N ILE A 88 5.64 4.87 1.86
CA ILE A 88 6.79 4.86 2.74
C ILE A 88 7.80 3.86 2.19
N ALA A 89 9.01 4.30 1.93
CA ALA A 89 10.08 3.44 1.43
C ALA A 89 11.25 3.40 2.40
N MET A 90 11.61 2.17 2.78
CA MET A 90 12.82 1.86 3.52
C MET A 90 13.72 1.00 2.63
N HIS A 91 15.01 1.26 2.58
CA HIS A 91 15.99 0.45 1.82
C HIS A 91 15.66 0.19 0.33
N LEU A 92 14.84 1.04 -0.32
CA LEU A 92 14.72 0.99 -1.77
C LEU A 92 16.00 1.46 -2.43
N ASP A 93 16.42 0.78 -3.51
CA ASP A 93 17.46 1.30 -4.38
C ASP A 93 17.03 2.60 -5.06
N HIS A 94 18.02 3.34 -5.58
CA HIS A 94 17.78 4.66 -6.15
C HIS A 94 16.78 4.67 -7.31
N SER A 95 16.84 3.68 -8.21
CA SER A 95 15.95 3.60 -9.37
C SER A 95 14.51 3.28 -8.97
N SER A 96 14.35 2.31 -8.08
CA SER A 96 13.05 1.94 -7.51
C SER A 96 12.42 3.08 -6.71
N ALA A 97 13.23 3.86 -5.97
CA ALA A 97 12.73 5.02 -5.24
C ALA A 97 12.21 6.11 -6.20
N ARG A 98 12.95 6.43 -7.26
CA ARG A 98 12.49 7.40 -8.27
C ARG A 98 11.15 7.01 -8.89
N GLU A 99 11.00 5.74 -9.22
CA GLU A 99 9.77 5.22 -9.79
C GLU A 99 8.63 5.22 -8.75
N ALA A 100 8.89 4.70 -7.55
CA ALA A 100 7.88 4.60 -6.47
C ALA A 100 7.32 5.97 -6.08
N PHE A 101 8.15 6.99 -6.07
CA PHE A 101 7.75 8.35 -5.70
C PHE A 101 7.46 9.26 -6.90
N LYS A 102 7.54 8.74 -8.14
CA LYS A 102 7.31 9.51 -9.38
C LYS A 102 8.16 10.78 -9.47
N GLN A 103 9.38 10.72 -8.94
CA GLN A 103 10.32 11.83 -8.85
C GLN A 103 11.60 11.51 -9.62
N PRO A 104 11.71 11.90 -10.91
CA PRO A 104 12.85 11.53 -11.76
C PRO A 104 14.18 12.12 -11.28
N ILE A 105 14.15 13.21 -10.54
CA ILE A 105 15.35 13.90 -9.99
C ILE A 105 15.61 13.56 -8.52
N LEU A 106 14.84 12.63 -7.93
CA LEU A 106 15.02 12.24 -6.53
C LEU A 106 16.45 11.76 -6.28
N ARG A 107 17.10 12.36 -5.29
CA ARG A 107 18.40 11.91 -4.78
C ARG A 107 18.17 11.11 -3.52
N TRP A 108 18.35 9.81 -3.63
CA TRP A 108 18.14 8.87 -2.53
C TRP A 108 19.22 7.80 -2.51
N THR A 109 19.79 7.57 -1.35
CA THR A 109 20.65 6.42 -1.06
C THR A 109 20.11 5.74 0.20
N PRO A 110 19.86 4.42 0.15
CA PRO A 110 19.38 3.70 1.32
C PRO A 110 20.33 3.84 2.51
N GLN A 111 19.77 4.08 3.67
CA GLN A 111 20.52 4.20 4.93
C GLN A 111 19.70 3.54 6.05
N ASP A 112 20.40 3.01 7.04
CA ASP A 112 19.78 2.47 8.24
C ASP A 112 19.00 3.56 8.98
N ASN A 113 17.84 3.19 9.52
CA ASN A 113 16.95 4.10 10.24
C ASN A 113 16.53 5.35 9.43
N ARG A 114 16.46 5.21 8.11
CA ARG A 114 15.94 6.27 7.24
C ARG A 114 14.82 5.72 6.38
N ALA A 115 13.80 6.52 6.19
CA ALA A 115 12.72 6.25 5.26
C ALA A 115 12.41 7.50 4.45
N LEU A 116 11.92 7.29 3.22
CA LEU A 116 11.22 8.32 2.47
C LEU A 116 9.74 8.17 2.70
N VAL A 117 9.07 9.26 3.00
CA VAL A 117 7.60 9.33 3.14
C VAL A 117 7.09 10.35 2.13
N TRP A 118 6.03 9.99 1.45
CA TRP A 118 5.33 10.86 0.52
C TRP A 118 3.83 10.65 0.63
N ASP A 119 3.12 11.71 0.87
CA ASP A 119 1.69 11.81 0.72
C ASP A 119 1.40 12.62 -0.55
N SER A 120 0.89 11.96 -1.58
CA SER A 120 0.63 12.59 -2.88
C SER A 120 -0.41 13.70 -2.83
N ALA A 121 -1.29 13.70 -1.83
CA ALA A 121 -2.33 14.70 -1.65
C ALA A 121 -1.81 15.99 -0.99
N THR A 122 -0.78 15.90 -0.14
CA THR A 122 -0.33 17.04 0.68
C THR A 122 1.12 17.43 0.48
N MET A 123 1.95 16.56 -0.12
CA MET A 123 3.40 16.77 -0.27
C MET A 123 3.80 16.88 -1.74
N SER A 124 4.45 17.97 -2.12
CA SER A 124 5.03 18.13 -3.46
C SER A 124 6.21 17.20 -3.72
N ASN A 125 6.97 16.83 -2.69
CA ASN A 125 8.15 15.97 -2.77
C ASN A 125 8.21 15.01 -1.58
N PRO A 126 8.81 13.82 -1.76
CA PRO A 126 9.10 12.91 -0.66
C PRO A 126 9.99 13.56 0.40
N GLN A 127 9.71 13.28 1.65
CA GLN A 127 10.48 13.76 2.79
C GLN A 127 11.28 12.62 3.42
N LEU A 128 12.51 12.93 3.83
CA LEU A 128 13.33 12.03 4.62
C LEU A 128 12.87 12.06 6.08
N VAL A 129 12.61 10.88 6.62
CA VAL A 129 12.24 10.72 8.04
C VAL A 129 13.14 9.71 8.73
N VAL A 130 13.27 9.89 10.04
CA VAL A 130 13.89 8.92 10.94
C VAL A 130 12.76 8.24 11.71
N PRO A 131 12.38 7.00 11.35
CA PRO A 131 11.21 6.34 11.96
C PRO A 131 11.36 6.15 13.47
N TYR A 132 12.57 5.92 13.92
CA TYR A 132 12.90 5.86 15.35
C TYR A 132 14.40 6.14 15.55
N SER A 133 14.75 6.66 16.72
CA SER A 133 16.12 6.72 17.21
C SER A 133 16.26 5.83 18.45
N ARG A 134 17.37 5.10 18.55
CA ARG A 134 17.71 4.49 19.87
C ARG A 134 17.99 5.63 20.84
N ILE A 135 17.27 5.64 21.95
CA ILE A 135 17.66 6.43 23.11
C ILE A 135 18.86 5.68 23.69
N SER A 136 20.03 6.26 23.55
CA SER A 136 21.26 5.76 24.18
C SER A 136 21.27 6.16 25.64
#